data_10a0aab0db85acce4f60db3d24c00231
#
_entry.id   10a0aab0db85acce4f60db3d24c00231
#
_cell.length_a   1.000
_cell.length_b   1.000
_cell.length_c   1.000
_cell.angle_alpha   90.00
_cell.angle_beta   90.00
_cell.angle_gamma   90.00
#
_symmetry.space_group_name_H-M   'P 1'
#
loop_
_entity.id
_entity.type
_entity.pdbx_description
1 polymer ?
#
loop_
_entity_poly.entity_id
_entity_poly.type
_entity_poly.pdbx_seq_one_letter_code
_entity_poly.pdbx_strand_id
1 'polypeptide(L)'
;MISKAQTECQESTPPKFDPEHEPRTLCQKYSPPGKFPNRFGKTETHFASQIIWNLNNGSDVFTGDIDLVGELIIDQDFTLLNCKVRISPNVRIRVEADVTFTLDGSKLFCCQDMWQGIDLDYRSTVISRNITEIEDAMVAMESPCTATMSIRNTTFNRNIVGIRLGYDGPVPWHPCPTFPVFTQFAGNTFQCNAPLNGTTNGVSFVDVQVYKTNATIGALTSAFNTFRN
;
A
#
# COMPACT_ATOMS: atom_id res chain seq x y z
N MET A 1 -19.81 18.49 4.48
CA MET A 1 -19.19 18.17 5.79
C MET A 1 -18.96 16.68 5.80
N ILE A 2 -17.73 16.23 5.57
CA ILE A 2 -17.37 14.81 5.66
C ILE A 2 -17.02 14.57 7.13
N SER A 3 -17.77 13.69 7.78
CA SER A 3 -17.50 13.24 9.14
C SER A 3 -16.11 12.61 9.17
N LYS A 4 -15.20 13.16 9.99
CA LYS A 4 -13.97 12.48 10.37
C LYS A 4 -14.36 11.30 11.25
N ALA A 5 -14.41 10.10 10.68
CA ALA A 5 -14.31 8.90 11.50
C ALA A 5 -12.83 8.77 11.89
N GLN A 6 -12.43 9.51 12.93
CA GLN A 6 -11.17 9.27 13.62
C GLN A 6 -11.41 8.09 14.55
N THR A 7 -10.84 6.97 14.21
CA THR A 7 -10.81 5.82 15.11
C THR A 7 -9.42 5.75 15.72
N GLU A 8 -9.33 6.02 17.00
CA GLU A 8 -8.13 5.75 17.78
C GLU A 8 -7.95 4.23 17.84
N CYS A 9 -6.77 3.75 17.44
CA CYS A 9 -6.33 2.42 17.86
C CYS A 9 -6.17 2.47 19.38
N GLN A 10 -7.23 2.17 20.12
CA GLN A 10 -7.17 2.13 21.57
C GLN A 10 -6.13 1.09 21.99
N GLU A 11 -5.26 1.47 22.92
CA GLU A 11 -4.47 0.51 23.69
C GLU A 11 -5.41 -0.46 24.41
N SER A 12 -5.81 -1.50 23.71
CA SER A 12 -6.10 -2.73 24.42
C SER A 12 -4.76 -3.19 25.01
N THR A 13 -4.72 -3.53 26.31
CA THR A 13 -3.60 -4.27 26.90
C THR A 13 -3.02 -5.19 25.84
N PRO A 14 -1.68 -5.10 25.57
CA PRO A 14 -1.10 -5.82 24.44
C PRO A 14 -1.63 -7.24 24.47
N PRO A 15 -2.31 -7.68 23.43
CA PRO A 15 -2.84 -9.03 23.41
C PRO A 15 -1.65 -9.93 23.73
N LYS A 16 -1.82 -10.85 24.67
CA LYS A 16 -0.82 -11.87 24.93
C LYS A 16 -0.39 -12.38 23.57
N PHE A 17 0.90 -12.28 23.32
CA PHE A 17 1.52 -12.71 22.08
C PHE A 17 0.86 -14.01 21.61
N ASP A 18 0.01 -13.89 20.60
CA ASP A 18 -0.57 -15.04 19.93
C ASP A 18 0.36 -15.39 18.77
N PRO A 19 1.11 -16.49 18.90
CA PRO A 19 2.03 -16.91 17.85
C PRO A 19 1.32 -17.27 16.54
N GLU A 20 -0.01 -17.41 16.55
CA GLU A 20 -0.82 -17.76 15.37
C GLU A 20 -1.28 -16.51 14.58
N HIS A 21 -1.03 -15.28 15.08
CA HIS A 21 -1.39 -14.07 14.34
C HIS A 21 -0.43 -13.85 13.18
N GLU A 22 -0.93 -14.05 11.99
CA GLU A 22 -0.20 -14.14 10.72
C GLU A 22 0.84 -13.04 10.42
N PRO A 23 0.61 -11.74 10.72
CA PRO A 23 1.60 -10.70 10.42
C PRO A 23 2.91 -10.87 11.18
N ARG A 24 2.82 -11.18 12.49
CA ARG A 24 4.01 -11.44 13.30
C ARG A 24 4.67 -12.77 12.94
N THR A 25 3.88 -13.76 12.57
CA THR A 25 4.38 -15.06 12.11
C THR A 25 5.16 -14.91 10.80
N LEU A 26 4.71 -14.06 9.86
CA LEU A 26 5.45 -13.77 8.64
C LEU A 26 6.76 -13.04 8.95
N CYS A 27 6.74 -12.01 9.80
CA CYS A 27 7.96 -11.31 10.21
C CYS A 27 8.94 -12.21 10.95
N GLN A 28 8.47 -13.08 11.82
CA GLN A 28 9.30 -14.06 12.52
C GLN A 28 9.85 -15.14 11.58
N LYS A 29 9.01 -15.65 10.68
CA LYS A 29 9.42 -16.66 9.69
C LYS A 29 10.49 -16.15 8.74
N TYR A 30 10.45 -14.85 8.42
CA TYR A 30 11.35 -14.21 7.46
C TYR A 30 12.42 -13.31 8.11
N SER A 31 12.52 -13.26 9.44
CA SER A 31 13.63 -12.67 10.17
C SER A 31 14.57 -13.80 10.63
N PRO A 32 15.85 -13.79 10.30
CA PRO A 32 16.69 -12.70 9.81
C PRO A 32 16.75 -12.59 8.28
N PRO A 33 17.35 -11.50 7.75
CA PRO A 33 17.51 -11.29 6.31
C PRO A 33 18.22 -12.48 5.64
N GLY A 34 17.66 -12.99 4.55
CA GLY A 34 18.27 -14.06 3.77
C GLY A 34 17.34 -15.22 3.40
N LYS A 35 16.09 -15.23 3.86
CA LYS A 35 15.12 -16.28 3.51
C LYS A 35 14.18 -15.91 2.36
N PHE A 36 14.21 -14.68 1.87
CA PHE A 36 13.49 -14.29 0.66
C PHE A 36 14.35 -14.59 -0.57
N PRO A 37 13.83 -15.28 -1.56
CA PRO A 37 14.60 -15.71 -2.73
C PRO A 37 15.08 -14.56 -3.61
N ASN A 38 14.38 -13.42 -3.59
CA ASN A 38 14.68 -12.28 -4.45
C ASN A 38 14.92 -11.03 -3.59
N ARG A 39 16.16 -10.79 -3.21
CA ARG A 39 16.55 -9.60 -2.47
C ARG A 39 16.99 -8.50 -3.43
N PHE A 40 16.21 -7.43 -3.51
CA PHE A 40 16.58 -6.24 -4.27
C PHE A 40 17.39 -5.29 -3.38
N GLY A 41 18.66 -5.15 -3.70
CA GLY A 41 19.58 -4.09 -3.36
C GLY A 41 19.81 -3.71 -1.90
N LYS A 42 20.84 -2.94 -1.66
CA LYS A 42 21.20 -2.48 -0.30
C LYS A 42 20.69 -1.08 0.06
N THR A 43 20.26 -0.27 -0.86
CA THR A 43 19.76 1.12 -0.71
C THR A 43 19.57 1.77 -2.07
N GLU A 44 19.61 0.97 -3.12
CA GLU A 44 19.55 1.44 -4.50
C GLU A 44 18.09 1.57 -4.94
N THR A 45 17.86 2.44 -5.87
CA THR A 45 16.59 2.52 -6.58
C THR A 45 16.51 1.38 -7.58
N HIS A 46 15.40 0.66 -7.57
CA HIS A 46 15.11 -0.44 -8.49
C HIS A 46 14.01 -0.03 -9.44
N PHE A 47 14.13 -0.42 -10.69
CA PHE A 47 13.11 -0.17 -11.72
C PHE A 47 12.39 -1.47 -12.08
N ALA A 48 11.07 -1.40 -12.26
CA ALA A 48 10.27 -2.55 -12.70
C ALA A 48 10.79 -3.10 -14.03
N SER A 49 11.18 -2.23 -14.97
CA SER A 49 11.81 -2.62 -16.24
C SER A 49 13.03 -3.51 -16.05
N GLN A 50 13.89 -3.22 -15.05
CA GLN A 50 15.06 -4.05 -14.76
C GLN A 50 14.66 -5.43 -14.19
N ILE A 51 13.63 -5.46 -13.34
CA ILE A 51 13.10 -6.71 -12.80
C ILE A 51 12.54 -7.58 -13.91
N ILE A 52 11.75 -7.00 -14.78
CA ILE A 52 11.13 -7.67 -15.94
C ILE A 52 12.20 -8.32 -16.81
N TRP A 53 13.22 -7.58 -17.19
CA TRP A 53 14.26 -8.08 -18.08
C TRP A 53 15.25 -9.03 -17.40
N ASN A 54 15.71 -8.70 -16.21
CA ASN A 54 16.82 -9.42 -15.58
C ASN A 54 16.37 -10.64 -14.75
N LEU A 55 15.17 -10.59 -14.19
CA LEU A 55 14.70 -11.62 -13.25
C LEU A 55 13.46 -12.36 -13.74
N ASN A 56 12.70 -11.79 -14.65
CA ASN A 56 11.40 -12.31 -15.05
C ASN A 56 11.31 -12.64 -16.55
N ASN A 57 12.44 -12.79 -17.24
CA ASN A 57 12.51 -13.17 -18.65
C ASN A 57 11.65 -12.32 -19.59
N GLY A 58 11.50 -11.03 -19.32
CA GLY A 58 10.69 -10.09 -20.09
C GLY A 58 9.20 -10.11 -19.75
N SER A 59 8.75 -10.89 -18.78
CA SER A 59 7.35 -10.88 -18.34
C SER A 59 7.08 -9.71 -17.39
N ASP A 60 6.03 -8.96 -17.61
CA ASP A 60 5.51 -7.91 -16.74
C ASP A 60 4.73 -8.45 -15.53
N VAL A 61 4.49 -9.75 -15.45
CA VAL A 61 3.85 -10.43 -14.32
C VAL A 61 4.91 -11.17 -13.53
N PHE A 62 5.19 -10.66 -12.33
CA PHE A 62 6.13 -11.27 -11.39
C PHE A 62 5.38 -12.09 -10.34
N THR A 63 5.94 -13.26 -10.03
CA THR A 63 5.44 -14.16 -8.98
C THR A 63 6.56 -14.53 -8.02
N GLY A 64 6.25 -14.64 -6.73
CA GLY A 64 7.20 -15.05 -5.71
C GLY A 64 7.42 -14.01 -4.60
N ASP A 65 8.29 -14.35 -3.67
CA ASP A 65 8.56 -13.51 -2.51
C ASP A 65 9.66 -12.48 -2.80
N ILE A 66 9.47 -11.24 -2.37
CA ILE A 66 10.40 -10.13 -2.57
C ILE A 66 10.83 -9.56 -1.21
N ASP A 67 12.12 -9.27 -1.07
CA ASP A 67 12.69 -8.46 0.02
C ASP A 67 13.15 -7.13 -0.55
N LEU A 68 12.31 -6.10 -0.42
CA LEU A 68 12.55 -4.76 -0.98
C LEU A 68 13.28 -3.89 0.04
N VAL A 69 14.54 -3.57 -0.24
CA VAL A 69 15.41 -2.78 0.66
C VAL A 69 15.60 -1.34 0.18
N GLY A 70 15.45 -1.08 -1.10
CA GLY A 70 15.52 0.25 -1.72
C GLY A 70 14.18 0.65 -2.34
N GLU A 71 14.10 1.88 -2.84
CA GLU A 71 12.92 2.37 -3.56
C GLU A 71 12.65 1.52 -4.81
N LEU A 72 11.38 1.21 -5.05
CA LEU A 72 10.94 0.56 -6.29
C LEU A 72 10.19 1.56 -7.15
N ILE A 73 10.69 1.80 -8.35
CA ILE A 73 10.05 2.64 -9.36
C ILE A 73 9.36 1.73 -10.38
N ILE A 74 8.07 1.89 -10.51
CA ILE A 74 7.26 1.23 -11.53
C ILE A 74 7.26 2.14 -12.76
N ASP A 75 8.24 1.92 -13.65
CA ASP A 75 8.52 2.71 -14.84
C ASP A 75 7.89 2.13 -16.12
N GLN A 76 7.24 0.99 -16.00
CA GLN A 76 6.41 0.35 -17.03
C GLN A 76 5.35 -0.52 -16.37
N ASP A 77 4.34 -0.94 -17.10
CA ASP A 77 3.28 -1.79 -16.59
C ASP A 77 3.86 -3.01 -15.88
N PHE A 78 3.42 -3.24 -14.64
CA PHE A 78 3.98 -4.28 -13.80
C PHE A 78 2.93 -4.88 -12.87
N THR A 79 2.93 -6.20 -12.77
CA THR A 79 2.00 -6.96 -11.94
C THR A 79 2.75 -7.79 -10.91
N LEU A 80 2.39 -7.63 -9.65
CA LEU A 80 2.75 -8.56 -8.58
C LEU A 80 1.59 -9.54 -8.37
N LEU A 81 1.78 -10.79 -8.79
CA LEU A 81 0.77 -11.83 -8.70
C LEU A 81 1.12 -12.82 -7.58
N ASN A 82 0.26 -12.88 -6.55
CA ASN A 82 0.42 -13.76 -5.38
C ASN A 82 1.79 -13.62 -4.70
N CYS A 83 2.34 -12.41 -4.69
CA CYS A 83 3.64 -12.11 -4.08
C CYS A 83 3.51 -11.81 -2.59
N LYS A 84 4.55 -12.18 -1.82
CA LYS A 84 4.80 -11.63 -0.48
C LYS A 84 5.97 -10.67 -0.58
N VAL A 85 5.70 -9.38 -0.35
CA VAL A 85 6.69 -8.31 -0.46
C VAL A 85 6.98 -7.78 0.93
N ARG A 86 8.13 -8.14 1.48
CA ARG A 86 8.65 -7.52 2.69
C ARG A 86 9.39 -6.25 2.32
N ILE A 87 8.95 -5.13 2.88
CA ILE A 87 9.48 -3.82 2.56
C ILE A 87 10.26 -3.30 3.77
N SER A 88 11.44 -2.76 3.55
CA SER A 88 12.23 -2.16 4.62
C SER A 88 11.63 -0.83 5.08
N PRO A 89 11.89 -0.41 6.34
CA PRO A 89 11.46 0.89 6.84
C PRO A 89 11.85 2.05 5.92
N ASN A 90 10.97 3.03 5.82
CA ASN A 90 11.15 4.25 5.03
C ASN A 90 11.30 4.05 3.50
N VAL A 91 11.13 2.84 3.01
CA VAL A 91 11.12 2.55 1.57
C VAL A 91 9.75 2.89 1.00
N ARG A 92 9.71 3.33 -0.27
CA ARG A 92 8.49 3.58 -1.02
C ARG A 92 8.46 2.80 -2.32
N ILE A 93 7.26 2.63 -2.85
CA ILE A 93 7.01 2.21 -4.23
C ILE A 93 6.44 3.43 -4.95
N ARG A 94 7.05 3.85 -6.05
CA ARG A 94 6.55 4.97 -6.87
C ARG A 94 6.08 4.45 -8.22
N VAL A 95 4.87 4.80 -8.59
CA VAL A 95 4.30 4.47 -9.90
C VAL A 95 4.42 5.70 -10.80
N GLU A 96 5.20 5.61 -11.86
CA GLU A 96 5.44 6.73 -12.77
C GLU A 96 4.20 7.07 -13.60
N ALA A 97 4.25 8.23 -14.24
CA ALA A 97 3.16 8.73 -15.07
C ALA A 97 2.81 7.77 -16.20
N ASP A 98 1.52 7.63 -16.48
CA ASP A 98 0.97 6.80 -17.57
C ASP A 98 1.24 5.28 -17.43
N VAL A 99 1.68 4.81 -16.27
CA VAL A 99 2.01 3.41 -15.98
C VAL A 99 0.93 2.76 -15.12
N THR A 100 0.72 1.45 -15.34
CA THR A 100 -0.20 0.63 -14.54
C THR A 100 0.57 -0.30 -13.59
N PHE A 101 0.29 -0.17 -12.29
CA PHE A 101 0.76 -1.11 -11.28
C PHE A 101 -0.38 -1.98 -10.77
N THR A 102 -0.25 -3.28 -10.90
CA THR A 102 -1.27 -4.25 -10.45
C THR A 102 -0.77 -5.07 -9.26
N LEU A 103 -1.58 -5.08 -8.21
CA LEU A 103 -1.44 -5.97 -7.05
C LEU A 103 -2.56 -7.00 -7.11
N ASP A 104 -2.23 -8.24 -7.38
CA ASP A 104 -3.19 -9.32 -7.54
C ASP A 104 -2.89 -10.43 -6.52
N GLY A 105 -3.72 -10.54 -5.49
CA GLY A 105 -3.55 -11.52 -4.41
C GLY A 105 -2.25 -11.36 -3.62
N SER A 106 -1.63 -10.19 -3.66
CA SER A 106 -0.29 -9.96 -3.09
C SER A 106 -0.37 -9.34 -1.71
N LYS A 107 0.66 -9.58 -0.88
CA LYS A 107 0.80 -9.01 0.44
C LYS A 107 2.05 -8.15 0.54
N LEU A 108 1.88 -6.86 0.90
CA LEU A 108 2.93 -5.89 1.13
C LEU A 108 2.97 -5.57 2.64
N PHE A 109 4.14 -5.68 3.28
CA PHE A 109 4.26 -5.50 4.73
C PHE A 109 5.67 -5.08 5.16
N CYS A 110 5.76 -4.48 6.35
CA CYS A 110 7.02 -4.16 7.01
C CYS A 110 7.10 -4.86 8.37
N CYS A 111 8.31 -5.27 8.79
CA CYS A 111 8.48 -6.06 10.00
C CYS A 111 8.99 -5.31 11.23
N GLN A 112 9.57 -4.14 11.06
CA GLN A 112 10.27 -3.44 12.16
C GLN A 112 9.71 -2.06 12.43
N ASP A 113 9.35 -1.35 11.38
CA ASP A 113 8.86 0.01 11.40
C ASP A 113 7.86 0.17 10.25
N MET A 114 7.54 1.39 9.86
CA MET A 114 6.64 1.64 8.76
C MET A 114 7.40 1.97 7.48
N TRP A 115 6.89 1.47 6.36
CA TRP A 115 7.33 1.91 5.05
C TRP A 115 6.49 3.08 4.55
N GLN A 116 6.95 3.79 3.53
CA GLN A 116 6.29 5.04 3.12
C GLN A 116 4.95 4.80 2.42
N GLY A 117 4.83 3.71 1.66
CA GLY A 117 3.63 3.36 0.90
C GLY A 117 3.84 3.42 -0.61
N ILE A 118 2.74 3.49 -1.34
CA ILE A 118 2.67 3.54 -2.79
C ILE A 118 2.29 4.95 -3.21
N ASP A 119 3.20 5.66 -3.87
CA ASP A 119 2.98 7.00 -4.43
C ASP A 119 2.59 6.88 -5.90
N LEU A 120 1.48 7.48 -6.28
CA LEU A 120 0.96 7.47 -7.64
C LEU A 120 1.24 8.82 -8.32
N ASP A 121 2.02 8.80 -9.38
CA ASP A 121 2.30 9.99 -10.17
C ASP A 121 1.14 10.32 -11.14
N TYR A 122 1.27 11.39 -11.87
CA TYR A 122 0.29 11.93 -12.82
C TYR A 122 -0.18 10.86 -13.82
N ARG A 123 -1.50 10.66 -13.94
CA ARG A 123 -2.16 9.67 -14.82
C ARG A 123 -1.72 8.21 -14.64
N SER A 124 -1.00 7.90 -13.59
CA SER A 124 -0.72 6.51 -13.26
C SER A 124 -2.00 5.76 -12.90
N THR A 125 -1.94 4.44 -12.96
CA THR A 125 -3.05 3.57 -12.58
C THR A 125 -2.58 2.56 -11.54
N VAL A 126 -3.36 2.39 -10.48
CA VAL A 126 -3.19 1.25 -9.56
C VAL A 126 -4.42 0.37 -9.59
N ILE A 127 -4.18 -0.94 -9.70
CA ILE A 127 -5.20 -1.98 -9.60
C ILE A 127 -4.85 -2.87 -8.42
N SER A 128 -5.75 -2.97 -7.44
CA SER A 128 -5.58 -3.87 -6.30
C SER A 128 -6.81 -4.77 -6.19
N ARG A 129 -6.59 -6.09 -6.13
CA ARG A 129 -7.66 -7.08 -6.18
C ARG A 129 -7.27 -8.44 -5.59
N ASN A 130 -8.27 -9.33 -5.50
CA ASN A 130 -8.10 -10.75 -5.17
C ASN A 130 -7.43 -10.99 -3.80
N ILE A 131 -7.97 -10.34 -2.76
CA ILE A 131 -7.49 -10.47 -1.37
C ILE A 131 -6.05 -9.96 -1.23
N THR A 132 -5.74 -8.85 -1.88
CA THR A 132 -4.49 -8.12 -1.64
C THR A 132 -4.49 -7.53 -0.23
N GLU A 133 -3.33 -7.57 0.44
CA GLU A 133 -3.13 -6.95 1.74
C GLU A 133 -2.01 -5.92 1.69
N ILE A 134 -2.23 -4.74 2.31
CA ILE A 134 -1.24 -3.67 2.43
C ILE A 134 -1.17 -3.28 3.90
N GLU A 135 -0.01 -3.53 4.51
CA GLU A 135 0.19 -3.39 5.94
C GLU A 135 1.42 -2.54 6.29
N ASP A 136 1.35 -1.90 7.45
CA ASP A 136 2.47 -1.20 8.09
C ASP A 136 3.03 -0.02 7.25
N ALA A 137 2.19 0.65 6.48
CA ALA A 137 2.56 1.83 5.71
C ALA A 137 2.22 3.15 6.44
N MET A 138 3.05 4.17 6.23
CA MET A 138 2.70 5.55 6.63
C MET A 138 1.45 6.01 5.88
N VAL A 139 1.45 5.85 4.56
CA VAL A 139 0.30 6.06 3.68
C VAL A 139 0.26 4.90 2.70
N ALA A 140 -0.68 3.96 2.85
CA ALA A 140 -0.65 2.75 2.03
C ALA A 140 -0.74 3.05 0.52
N MET A 141 -1.61 3.99 0.13
CA MET A 141 -1.69 4.51 -1.25
C MET A 141 -1.90 6.02 -1.22
N GLU A 142 -1.10 6.76 -1.97
CA GLU A 142 -1.22 8.20 -2.11
C GLU A 142 -1.33 8.62 -3.57
N SER A 143 -2.31 9.47 -3.86
CA SER A 143 -2.45 10.09 -5.18
C SER A 143 -2.69 11.59 -5.02
N PRO A 144 -1.68 12.42 -5.25
CA PRO A 144 -1.87 13.86 -5.19
C PRO A 144 -2.71 14.40 -6.35
N CYS A 145 -2.68 13.73 -7.51
CA CYS A 145 -3.23 14.24 -8.78
C CYS A 145 -3.65 13.09 -9.70
N THR A 146 -4.73 13.27 -10.42
CA THR A 146 -5.15 12.55 -11.66
C THR A 146 -4.86 11.05 -11.81
N ALA A 147 -4.45 10.34 -10.78
CA ALA A 147 -4.27 8.90 -10.88
C ALA A 147 -5.61 8.18 -10.89
N THR A 148 -5.62 7.01 -11.46
CA THR A 148 -6.78 6.11 -11.50
C THR A 148 -6.58 4.97 -10.52
N MET A 149 -7.58 4.71 -9.68
CA MET A 149 -7.55 3.62 -8.71
C MET A 149 -8.69 2.65 -8.93
N SER A 150 -8.37 1.38 -9.07
CA SER A 150 -9.33 0.27 -9.05
C SER A 150 -8.99 -0.64 -7.87
N ILE A 151 -9.71 -0.51 -6.76
CA ILE A 151 -9.40 -1.17 -5.50
C ILE A 151 -10.58 -2.04 -5.09
N ARG A 152 -10.38 -3.35 -5.13
CA ARG A 152 -11.41 -4.33 -4.78
C ARG A 152 -10.85 -5.46 -3.94
N ASN A 153 -11.61 -5.88 -2.94
CA ASN A 153 -11.24 -7.01 -2.07
C ASN A 153 -9.81 -6.86 -1.55
N THR A 154 -9.48 -5.65 -1.08
CA THR A 154 -8.17 -5.28 -0.57
C THR A 154 -8.28 -4.98 0.93
N THR A 155 -7.37 -5.51 1.71
CA THR A 155 -7.26 -5.22 3.14
C THR A 155 -6.13 -4.21 3.38
N PHE A 156 -6.48 -3.11 4.01
CA PHE A 156 -5.55 -2.12 4.54
C PHE A 156 -5.46 -2.33 6.05
N ASN A 157 -4.30 -2.75 6.53
CA ASN A 157 -4.14 -3.11 7.93
C ASN A 157 -2.93 -2.41 8.56
N ARG A 158 -3.13 -1.82 9.74
CA ARG A 158 -2.06 -1.12 10.48
C ARG A 158 -1.32 -0.05 9.67
N ASN A 159 -2.02 0.65 8.81
CA ASN A 159 -1.48 1.82 8.12
C ASN A 159 -1.87 3.09 8.90
N ILE A 160 -1.01 4.12 8.96
CA ILE A 160 -1.43 5.41 9.56
C ILE A 160 -2.52 6.03 8.69
N VAL A 161 -2.34 5.99 7.37
CA VAL A 161 -3.38 6.37 6.41
C VAL A 161 -3.55 5.23 5.42
N GLY A 162 -4.77 4.73 5.26
CA GLY A 162 -5.08 3.71 4.27
C GLY A 162 -4.94 4.26 2.85
N ILE A 163 -5.70 5.29 2.51
CA ILE A 163 -5.63 5.93 1.20
C ILE A 163 -5.67 7.45 1.37
N ARG A 164 -4.78 8.15 0.69
CA ARG A 164 -4.76 9.61 0.61
C ARG A 164 -5.01 10.08 -0.81
N LEU A 165 -6.00 10.96 -0.97
CA LEU A 165 -6.35 11.57 -2.25
C LEU A 165 -6.21 13.08 -2.18
N GLY A 166 -5.59 13.66 -3.20
CA GLY A 166 -5.34 15.09 -3.27
C GLY A 166 -4.18 15.54 -2.40
N TYR A 167 -3.97 16.84 -2.36
CA TYR A 167 -2.84 17.45 -1.68
C TYR A 167 -3.27 18.64 -0.83
N ASP A 168 -2.76 18.74 0.39
CA ASP A 168 -3.11 19.83 1.33
C ASP A 168 -2.16 21.05 1.23
N GLY A 169 -1.11 20.97 0.42
CA GLY A 169 -0.13 22.02 0.23
C GLY A 169 -0.31 22.84 -1.05
N PRO A 170 0.54 23.86 -1.27
CA PRO A 170 0.70 24.45 -2.59
C PRO A 170 1.23 23.37 -3.52
N VAL A 171 0.56 23.14 -4.64
CA VAL A 171 0.99 22.16 -5.65
C VAL A 171 2.29 22.67 -6.26
N PRO A 172 3.46 22.07 -5.96
CA PRO A 172 4.72 22.76 -6.22
C PRO A 172 5.08 22.87 -7.70
N TRP A 173 4.58 22.01 -8.58
CA TRP A 173 5.15 21.90 -9.93
C TRP A 173 4.16 21.70 -11.07
N HIS A 174 2.95 21.23 -10.83
CA HIS A 174 1.93 21.05 -11.86
C HIS A 174 0.54 21.41 -11.32
N PRO A 175 -0.21 22.26 -12.01
CA PRO A 175 -1.63 22.38 -11.72
C PRO A 175 -2.26 21.00 -11.96
N CYS A 176 -2.83 20.40 -10.91
CA CYS A 176 -3.58 19.17 -11.06
C CYS A 176 -4.86 19.47 -11.88
N PRO A 177 -4.88 19.19 -13.18
CA PRO A 177 -6.01 19.59 -14.03
C PRO A 177 -7.27 18.80 -13.73
N THR A 178 -7.10 17.62 -13.15
CA THR A 178 -8.19 16.74 -12.74
C THR A 178 -7.84 16.03 -11.44
N PHE A 179 -8.84 15.49 -10.78
CA PHE A 179 -8.71 14.83 -9.49
C PHE A 179 -8.47 13.32 -9.65
N PRO A 180 -7.90 12.66 -8.62
CA PRO A 180 -7.83 11.21 -8.59
C PRO A 180 -9.21 10.58 -8.72
N VAL A 181 -9.31 9.48 -9.44
CA VAL A 181 -10.58 8.80 -9.71
C VAL A 181 -10.55 7.37 -9.22
N PHE A 182 -11.56 7.00 -8.42
CA PHE A 182 -11.87 5.60 -8.21
C PHE A 182 -12.74 5.08 -9.35
N THR A 183 -12.21 4.18 -10.16
CA THR A 183 -13.01 3.45 -11.14
C THR A 183 -13.77 2.30 -10.48
N GLN A 184 -13.18 1.73 -9.42
CA GLN A 184 -13.82 0.72 -8.57
C GLN A 184 -13.33 0.87 -7.13
N PHE A 185 -14.25 0.80 -6.18
CA PHE A 185 -13.92 0.82 -4.77
C PHE A 185 -14.93 -0.03 -3.99
N ALA A 186 -14.69 -1.33 -3.89
CA ALA A 186 -15.66 -2.26 -3.33
C ALA A 186 -15.03 -3.48 -2.64
N GLY A 187 -15.66 -3.93 -1.57
CA GLY A 187 -15.24 -5.12 -0.82
C GLY A 187 -13.94 -4.95 -0.06
N ASN A 188 -13.53 -3.69 0.17
CA ASN A 188 -12.28 -3.39 0.88
C ASN A 188 -12.49 -3.41 2.40
N THR A 189 -11.45 -3.78 3.12
CA THR A 189 -11.43 -3.77 4.59
C THR A 189 -10.34 -2.82 5.07
N PHE A 190 -10.69 -1.91 5.97
CA PHE A 190 -9.76 -1.07 6.69
C PHE A 190 -9.79 -1.49 8.16
N GLN A 191 -8.62 -1.80 8.71
CA GLN A 191 -8.52 -2.30 10.09
C GLN A 191 -7.16 -1.98 10.70
N CYS A 192 -7.13 -1.98 12.03
CA CYS A 192 -5.91 -1.92 12.81
C CYS A 192 -5.99 -3.03 13.87
N ASN A 193 -5.61 -4.24 13.50
CA ASN A 193 -5.77 -5.44 14.33
C ASN A 193 -4.60 -5.69 15.29
N ALA A 194 -3.59 -4.83 15.28
CA ALA A 194 -2.44 -4.84 16.18
C ALA A 194 -1.84 -3.44 16.28
N PRO A 195 -1.00 -3.12 17.28
CA PRO A 195 -0.29 -1.85 17.36
C PRO A 195 0.49 -1.57 16.07
N LEU A 196 0.55 -0.29 15.68
CA LEU A 196 1.35 0.17 14.56
C LEU A 196 2.84 -0.08 14.82
N ASN A 197 3.57 -0.50 13.79
CA ASN A 197 5.00 -0.67 13.89
C ASN A 197 5.70 0.68 14.07
N GLY A 198 6.74 0.72 14.93
CA GLY A 198 7.62 1.89 15.09
C GLY A 198 6.97 3.15 15.65
N THR A 199 5.69 3.14 15.98
CA THR A 199 5.02 4.32 16.55
C THR A 199 4.93 4.24 18.06
N THR A 200 5.25 5.35 18.72
CA THR A 200 4.90 5.57 20.12
C THR A 200 3.43 6.00 20.20
N ASN A 201 2.79 5.68 21.31
CA ASN A 201 1.38 5.94 21.61
C ASN A 201 0.81 7.25 21.07
N GLY A 202 -0.37 7.20 20.48
CA GLY A 202 -1.18 8.39 20.16
C GLY A 202 -1.27 8.75 18.66
N VAL A 203 -0.85 7.90 17.74
CA VAL A 203 -1.05 8.15 16.31
C VAL A 203 -2.47 7.75 15.91
N SER A 204 -3.22 8.72 15.39
CA SER A 204 -4.57 8.48 14.85
C SER A 204 -4.48 7.73 13.52
N PHE A 205 -5.31 6.74 13.36
CA PHE A 205 -5.48 5.99 12.13
C PHE A 205 -6.54 6.66 11.24
N VAL A 206 -6.29 6.75 9.93
CA VAL A 206 -7.22 7.31 8.95
C VAL A 206 -7.41 6.35 7.80
N ASP A 207 -8.64 5.88 7.60
CA ASP A 207 -8.95 4.93 6.52
C ASP A 207 -8.79 5.56 5.14
N VAL A 208 -9.49 6.67 4.90
CA VAL A 208 -9.42 7.42 3.64
C VAL A 208 -9.38 8.91 3.93
N GLN A 209 -8.33 9.56 3.46
CA GLN A 209 -8.10 10.99 3.61
C GLN A 209 -8.26 11.68 2.26
N VAL A 210 -9.12 12.69 2.20
CA VAL A 210 -9.43 13.41 0.96
C VAL A 210 -9.15 14.90 1.15
N TYR A 211 -8.27 15.45 0.32
CA TYR A 211 -7.92 16.87 0.32
C TYR A 211 -8.31 17.53 -1.00
N LYS A 212 -9.08 18.62 -0.93
CA LYS A 212 -9.40 19.50 -2.06
C LYS A 212 -9.75 18.76 -3.37
N THR A 213 -10.35 17.59 -3.26
CA THR A 213 -10.75 16.75 -4.39
C THR A 213 -12.13 16.17 -4.15
N ASN A 214 -12.79 15.70 -5.20
CA ASN A 214 -14.05 15.00 -5.11
C ASN A 214 -13.79 13.50 -5.30
N ALA A 215 -14.13 12.70 -4.31
CA ALA A 215 -14.05 11.26 -4.40
C ALA A 215 -15.43 10.66 -4.11
N THR A 216 -15.87 9.78 -4.97
CA THR A 216 -17.03 8.95 -4.70
C THR A 216 -16.57 7.63 -4.09
N ILE A 217 -16.89 7.44 -2.82
CA ILE A 217 -16.59 6.22 -2.09
C ILE A 217 -17.90 5.45 -1.98
N GLY A 218 -18.02 4.37 -2.74
CA GLY A 218 -19.19 3.55 -2.73
C GLY A 218 -19.08 2.39 -3.69
N ALA A 219 -19.86 1.36 -3.45
CA ALA A 219 -19.95 0.22 -4.35
C ALA A 219 -21.13 0.43 -5.29
N LEU A 220 -20.88 0.36 -6.58
CA LEU A 220 -21.95 0.20 -7.59
C LEU A 220 -22.46 -1.25 -7.60
N THR A 221 -21.86 -2.13 -6.81
CA THR A 221 -22.16 -3.56 -6.72
C THR A 221 -22.47 -3.97 -5.28
N SER A 222 -22.90 -5.20 -5.06
CA SER A 222 -23.28 -5.75 -3.75
C SER A 222 -22.12 -5.94 -2.75
N ALA A 223 -20.89 -5.61 -3.12
CA ALA A 223 -19.73 -5.71 -2.22
C ALA A 223 -19.54 -4.40 -1.45
N PHE A 224 -19.68 -4.46 -0.13
CA PHE A 224 -19.52 -3.30 0.76
C PHE A 224 -18.08 -3.17 1.24
N ASN A 225 -17.63 -1.92 1.44
CA ASN A 225 -16.38 -1.66 2.16
C ASN A 225 -16.63 -1.79 3.67
N THR A 226 -15.66 -2.33 4.38
CA THR A 226 -15.73 -2.56 5.84
C THR A 226 -14.66 -1.73 6.53
N PHE A 227 -15.07 -0.95 7.52
CA PHE A 227 -14.19 -0.16 8.39
C PHE A 227 -14.28 -0.78 9.80
N ARG A 228 -13.18 -1.31 10.31
CA ARG A 228 -13.11 -2.02 11.59
C ARG A 228 -12.13 -1.34 12.53
N ASN A 229 -12.58 -1.16 13.75
CA ASN A 229 -11.81 -0.62 14.87
C ASN A 229 -11.09 -1.74 15.61
#